data_30f7f2d058a8f1c6a146cb0baa3bfee8
#
_entry.id   30f7f2d058a8f1c6a146cb0baa3bfee8
#
_cell.length_a   1.000
_cell.length_b   1.000
_cell.length_c   1.000
_cell.angle_alpha   90.00
_cell.angle_beta   90.00
_cell.angle_gamma   90.00
#
_symmetry.space_group_name_H-M   'P 1'
#
loop_
_entity.id
_entity.type
_entity.pdbx_description
1 polymer ?
#
loop_
_entity_poly.entity_id
_entity_poly.type
_entity_poly.pdbx_seq_one_letter_code
_entity_poly.pdbx_strand_id
1 'polypeptide(L)'
;ALGFQIDRQIDFWILWIGSMVILALPLVYLEIALVKRSKTSALNALSALTREADASQRWRIAGWLSTIFMPFLAGGILFNITQMTIHSAQLNIQTSIIFAVGAVIAFALSFLNRQILVLLTAVGVIISFIIANVMGTSLQAWHVTPVESGEWGKATILALVASGLGLGIYGQSQIAQVAASDRVTGSVLPVWFAQLLAVVAFGFFAVSSAIPAYGALVAAILSAALLLSLAKEQFTQRSIALPIQFIVLLVALLIWGIPQLANIFNPLLMIWGLVICLIYSIFVGWIMKISHLRKALNFSNEMFYNIWRIAVRIVLPLSIVMALVAYIGQLI
;
A
#
# COMPACT_ATOMS: atom_id res chain seq x y z
N ALA A 1 5.06 -12.87 -5.77
CA ALA A 1 6.07 -12.01 -5.17
C ALA A 1 6.59 -11.05 -6.22
N LEU A 2 7.04 -9.86 -5.83
CA LEU A 2 7.49 -8.79 -6.72
C LEU A 2 8.83 -9.11 -7.46
N GLY A 3 9.35 -10.34 -7.34
CA GLY A 3 10.61 -10.76 -7.97
C GLY A 3 11.86 -10.03 -7.46
N PHE A 4 11.70 -9.24 -6.42
CA PHE A 4 12.82 -8.52 -5.82
C PHE A 4 13.56 -9.46 -4.87
N GLN A 5 14.65 -10.05 -5.33
CA GLN A 5 15.67 -10.56 -4.44
C GLN A 5 16.41 -9.35 -3.88
N ILE A 6 16.14 -9.05 -2.63
CA ILE A 6 16.82 -7.98 -1.90
C ILE A 6 17.91 -8.68 -1.09
N ASP A 7 19.12 -8.71 -1.63
CA ASP A 7 20.30 -9.15 -0.90
C ASP A 7 20.68 -8.13 0.17
N ARG A 8 21.56 -8.51 1.10
CA ARG A 8 22.09 -7.59 2.13
C ARG A 8 23.06 -6.57 1.53
N GLN A 9 22.57 -5.77 0.62
CA GLN A 9 23.28 -4.72 -0.09
C GLN A 9 23.05 -3.39 0.64
N ILE A 10 24.08 -2.86 1.30
CA ILE A 10 23.98 -1.63 2.13
C ILE A 10 23.49 -0.44 1.29
N ASP A 11 24.04 -0.27 0.09
CA ASP A 11 23.73 0.86 -0.80
C ASP A 11 22.24 0.87 -1.18
N PHE A 12 21.67 -0.30 -1.49
CA PHE A 12 20.25 -0.44 -1.77
C PHE A 12 19.38 -0.07 -0.56
N TRP A 13 19.77 -0.50 0.64
CA TRP A 13 19.04 -0.20 1.87
C TRP A 13 19.07 1.30 2.21
N ILE A 14 20.21 1.96 2.04
CA ILE A 14 20.34 3.42 2.21
C ILE A 14 19.44 4.14 1.20
N LEU A 15 19.42 3.69 -0.05
CA LEU A 15 18.58 4.25 -1.10
C LEU A 15 17.07 4.07 -0.76
N TRP A 16 16.68 2.89 -0.29
CA TRP A 16 15.29 2.64 0.10
C TRP A 16 14.87 3.48 1.30
N ILE A 17 15.69 3.56 2.36
CA ILE A 17 15.43 4.41 3.53
C ILE A 17 15.36 5.89 3.10
N GLY A 18 16.27 6.35 2.24
CA GLY A 18 16.21 7.68 1.66
C GLY A 18 14.90 7.94 0.90
N SER A 19 14.45 6.97 0.11
CA SER A 19 13.16 7.02 -0.59
C SER A 19 11.97 7.04 0.37
N MET A 20 12.05 6.39 1.52
CA MET A 20 11.01 6.48 2.57
C MET A 20 10.89 7.91 3.14
N VAL A 21 11.98 8.65 3.23
CA VAL A 21 11.95 10.06 3.67
C VAL A 21 11.43 10.97 2.54
N ILE A 22 11.95 10.81 1.33
CA ILE A 22 11.74 11.76 0.22
C ILE A 22 10.38 11.53 -0.45
N LEU A 23 9.89 10.29 -0.53
CA LEU A 23 8.67 9.92 -1.25
C LEU A 23 7.54 9.47 -0.31
N ALA A 24 7.81 8.53 0.59
CA ALA A 24 6.78 7.97 1.44
C ALA A 24 6.23 9.00 2.44
N LEU A 25 7.09 9.79 3.08
CA LEU A 25 6.64 10.79 4.05
C LEU A 25 5.71 11.85 3.41
N PRO A 26 6.06 12.51 2.29
CA PRO A 26 5.15 13.41 1.61
C PRO A 26 3.85 12.76 1.15
N LEU A 27 3.87 11.48 0.78
CA LEU A 27 2.69 10.74 0.35
C LEU A 27 1.74 10.45 1.52
N VAL A 28 2.26 10.11 2.71
CA VAL A 28 1.42 9.97 3.92
C VAL A 28 0.79 11.31 4.30
N TYR A 29 1.55 12.42 4.22
CA TYR A 29 0.97 13.76 4.42
C TYR A 29 -0.12 14.07 3.40
N LEU A 30 0.06 13.68 2.13
CA LEU A 30 -0.94 13.84 1.08
C LEU A 30 -2.24 13.11 1.43
N GLU A 31 -2.15 11.86 1.81
CA GLU A 31 -3.29 11.03 2.19
C GLU A 31 -4.05 11.62 3.37
N ILE A 32 -3.33 11.98 4.44
CA ILE A 32 -3.93 12.54 5.65
C ILE A 32 -4.52 13.94 5.37
N ALA A 33 -3.90 14.76 4.49
CA ALA A 33 -4.45 16.05 4.09
C ALA A 33 -5.80 15.91 3.37
N LEU A 34 -5.95 14.91 2.49
CA LEU A 34 -7.21 14.62 1.82
C LEU A 34 -8.30 14.26 2.84
N VAL A 35 -7.99 13.37 3.79
CA VAL A 35 -8.92 12.96 4.84
C VAL A 35 -9.25 14.14 5.76
N LYS A 36 -8.27 14.94 6.17
CA LYS A 36 -8.47 16.14 7.00
C LYS A 36 -9.44 17.12 6.34
N ARG A 37 -9.29 17.32 5.04
CA ARG A 37 -10.12 18.27 4.29
C ARG A 37 -11.53 17.73 4.04
N SER A 38 -11.65 16.47 3.65
CA SER A 38 -12.92 15.85 3.25
C SER A 38 -13.71 15.26 4.42
N LYS A 39 -13.03 14.91 5.52
CA LYS A 39 -13.59 14.21 6.70
C LYS A 39 -14.28 12.89 6.35
N THR A 40 -13.87 12.24 5.26
CA THR A 40 -14.46 11.00 4.75
C THR A 40 -13.42 10.13 4.05
N SER A 41 -13.82 8.90 3.67
CA SER A 41 -12.95 7.97 2.93
C SER A 41 -12.63 8.46 1.52
N ALA A 42 -11.59 7.89 0.91
CA ALA A 42 -11.05 8.31 -0.39
C ALA A 42 -12.10 8.41 -1.50
N LEU A 43 -13.02 7.44 -1.59
CA LEU A 43 -14.08 7.43 -2.61
C LEU A 43 -15.01 8.64 -2.53
N ASN A 44 -15.44 9.00 -1.32
CA ASN A 44 -16.28 10.16 -1.10
C ASN A 44 -15.47 11.47 -1.07
N ALA A 45 -14.21 11.42 -0.58
CA ALA A 45 -13.31 12.54 -0.54
C ALA A 45 -13.13 13.19 -1.91
N LEU A 46 -12.80 12.38 -2.92
CA LEU A 46 -12.62 12.91 -4.28
C LEU A 46 -13.91 13.49 -4.88
N SER A 47 -15.07 12.93 -4.53
CA SER A 47 -16.34 13.53 -4.95
C SER A 47 -16.59 14.92 -4.36
N ALA A 48 -16.19 15.14 -3.10
CA ALA A 48 -16.34 16.43 -2.42
C ALA A 48 -15.27 17.44 -2.91
N LEU A 49 -14.01 16.99 -2.94
CA LEU A 49 -12.87 17.85 -3.25
C LEU A 49 -12.83 18.29 -4.71
N THR A 50 -13.32 17.48 -5.66
CA THR A 50 -13.45 17.91 -7.06
C THR A 50 -14.48 19.04 -7.22
N ARG A 51 -15.57 19.02 -6.45
CA ARG A 51 -16.54 20.12 -6.43
C ARG A 51 -15.95 21.39 -5.81
N GLU A 52 -15.23 21.23 -4.70
CA GLU A 52 -14.58 22.35 -4.00
C GLU A 52 -13.48 23.01 -4.82
N ALA A 53 -12.75 22.24 -5.64
CA ALA A 53 -11.71 22.74 -6.51
C ALA A 53 -12.20 23.28 -7.86
N ASP A 54 -13.52 23.22 -8.15
CA ASP A 54 -14.13 23.49 -9.45
C ASP A 54 -13.48 22.65 -10.58
N ALA A 55 -13.04 21.43 -10.23
CA ALA A 55 -12.32 20.56 -11.13
C ALA A 55 -13.25 19.62 -11.90
N SER A 56 -12.76 19.09 -13.02
CA SER A 56 -13.50 18.12 -13.83
C SER A 56 -13.95 16.91 -13.00
N GLN A 57 -15.17 16.46 -13.21
CA GLN A 57 -15.72 15.27 -12.56
C GLN A 57 -14.90 13.99 -12.86
N ARG A 58 -14.10 13.98 -13.93
CA ARG A 58 -13.23 12.85 -14.30
C ARG A 58 -12.25 12.48 -13.19
N TRP A 59 -11.83 13.43 -12.37
CA TRP A 59 -10.93 13.15 -11.24
C TRP A 59 -11.53 12.20 -10.19
N ARG A 60 -12.87 12.09 -10.13
CA ARG A 60 -13.55 11.17 -9.21
C ARG A 60 -13.28 9.69 -9.50
N ILE A 61 -12.84 9.39 -10.75
CA ILE A 61 -12.47 8.03 -11.14
C ILE A 61 -11.35 7.46 -10.26
N ALA A 62 -10.42 8.29 -9.78
CA ALA A 62 -9.34 7.84 -8.93
C ALA A 62 -9.85 7.21 -7.61
N GLY A 63 -10.94 7.73 -7.03
CA GLY A 63 -11.57 7.13 -5.85
C GLY A 63 -12.12 5.73 -6.14
N TRP A 64 -12.74 5.52 -7.29
CA TRP A 64 -13.21 4.20 -7.72
C TRP A 64 -12.06 3.26 -8.01
N LEU A 65 -11.03 3.73 -8.73
CA LEU A 65 -9.83 2.94 -9.03
C LEU A 65 -9.15 2.48 -7.75
N SER A 66 -8.99 3.34 -6.74
CA SER A 66 -8.38 2.97 -5.47
C SER A 66 -9.25 2.00 -4.66
N THR A 67 -10.56 2.18 -4.65
CA THR A 67 -11.47 1.32 -3.89
C THR A 67 -11.52 -0.10 -4.47
N ILE A 68 -11.58 -0.24 -5.81
CA ILE A 68 -11.56 -1.54 -6.50
C ILE A 68 -10.16 -2.17 -6.44
N PHE A 69 -9.11 -1.36 -6.41
CA PHE A 69 -7.75 -1.84 -6.28
C PHE A 69 -7.50 -2.58 -4.96
N MET A 70 -8.14 -2.18 -3.85
CA MET A 70 -7.93 -2.82 -2.54
C MET A 70 -8.27 -4.33 -2.54
N PRO A 71 -9.45 -4.79 -2.97
CA PRO A 71 -9.73 -6.22 -3.04
C PRO A 71 -8.91 -6.95 -4.11
N PHE A 72 -8.53 -6.28 -5.20
CA PHE A 72 -7.62 -6.85 -6.20
C PHE A 72 -6.21 -7.03 -5.60
N LEU A 73 -5.69 -6.06 -4.85
CA LEU A 73 -4.44 -6.16 -4.11
C LEU A 73 -4.49 -7.28 -3.05
N ALA A 74 -5.61 -7.39 -2.33
CA ALA A 74 -5.81 -8.47 -1.35
C ALA A 74 -5.69 -9.86 -2.00
N GLY A 75 -6.32 -10.04 -3.18
CA GLY A 75 -6.19 -11.26 -3.97
C GLY A 75 -4.76 -11.52 -4.41
N GLY A 76 -4.06 -10.50 -4.89
CA GLY A 76 -2.66 -10.60 -5.32
C GLY A 76 -1.72 -11.00 -4.19
N ILE A 77 -1.83 -10.38 -3.03
CA ILE A 77 -1.03 -10.73 -1.84
C ILE A 77 -1.29 -12.18 -1.45
N LEU A 78 -2.56 -12.55 -1.30
CA LEU A 78 -2.95 -13.88 -0.87
C LEU A 78 -2.50 -14.96 -1.87
N PHE A 79 -2.71 -14.74 -3.17
CA PHE A 79 -2.31 -15.69 -4.21
C PHE A 79 -0.79 -15.89 -4.28
N ASN A 80 -0.03 -14.82 -4.31
CA ASN A 80 1.43 -14.89 -4.40
C ASN A 80 2.05 -15.56 -3.17
N ILE A 81 1.56 -15.25 -1.96
CA ILE A 81 2.03 -15.91 -0.74
C ILE A 81 1.60 -17.38 -0.69
N THR A 82 0.38 -17.72 -1.14
CA THR A 82 -0.07 -19.09 -1.26
C THR A 82 0.83 -19.90 -2.20
N GLN A 83 1.14 -19.35 -3.38
CA GLN A 83 2.03 -19.99 -4.35
C GLN A 83 3.43 -20.21 -3.75
N MET A 84 3.98 -19.21 -3.07
CA MET A 84 5.26 -19.31 -2.37
C MET A 84 5.21 -20.38 -1.26
N THR A 85 4.10 -20.48 -0.51
CA THR A 85 3.91 -21.48 0.55
C THR A 85 3.93 -22.89 0.00
N ILE A 86 3.18 -23.14 -1.07
CA ILE A 86 3.12 -24.46 -1.70
C ILE A 86 4.48 -24.87 -2.23
N HIS A 87 5.18 -23.94 -2.88
CA HIS A 87 6.49 -24.23 -3.45
C HIS A 87 7.56 -24.51 -2.38
N SER A 88 7.61 -23.72 -1.32
CA SER A 88 8.59 -23.88 -0.23
C SER A 88 8.32 -25.09 0.66
N ALA A 89 7.05 -25.43 0.89
CA ALA A 89 6.66 -26.57 1.69
C ALA A 89 6.53 -27.88 0.87
N GLN A 90 6.81 -27.82 -0.45
CA GLN A 90 6.68 -28.95 -1.39
C GLN A 90 5.33 -29.67 -1.31
N LEU A 91 4.26 -28.91 -1.09
CA LEU A 91 2.92 -29.47 -0.97
C LEU A 91 2.39 -29.91 -2.34
N ASN A 92 1.92 -31.14 -2.43
CA ASN A 92 1.29 -31.66 -3.65
C ASN A 92 -0.22 -31.31 -3.69
N ILE A 93 -0.53 -30.01 -3.52
CA ILE A 93 -1.90 -29.46 -3.49
C ILE A 93 -1.97 -28.35 -4.53
N GLN A 94 -3.10 -28.25 -5.24
CA GLN A 94 -3.31 -27.17 -6.19
C GLN A 94 -3.37 -25.80 -5.49
N THR A 95 -2.62 -24.83 -6.03
CA THR A 95 -2.58 -23.45 -5.50
C THR A 95 -3.97 -22.85 -5.36
N SER A 96 -4.84 -23.09 -6.34
CA SER A 96 -6.22 -22.57 -6.35
C SER A 96 -7.05 -23.02 -5.15
N ILE A 97 -6.80 -24.24 -4.61
CA ILE A 97 -7.56 -24.76 -3.46
C ILE A 97 -7.17 -24.01 -2.19
N ILE A 98 -5.86 -23.93 -1.89
CA ILE A 98 -5.38 -23.21 -0.69
C ILE A 98 -5.72 -21.74 -0.77
N PHE A 99 -5.57 -21.14 -1.96
CA PHE A 99 -5.98 -19.76 -2.23
C PHE A 99 -7.48 -19.54 -1.96
N ALA A 100 -8.34 -20.41 -2.48
CA ALA A 100 -9.79 -20.30 -2.28
C ALA A 100 -10.17 -20.39 -0.81
N VAL A 101 -9.59 -21.34 -0.06
CA VAL A 101 -9.79 -21.45 1.40
C VAL A 101 -9.33 -20.18 2.11
N GLY A 102 -8.13 -19.68 1.80
CA GLY A 102 -7.61 -18.43 2.35
C GLY A 102 -8.49 -17.23 2.01
N ALA A 103 -9.02 -17.15 0.79
CA ALA A 103 -9.91 -16.09 0.34
C ALA A 103 -11.26 -16.11 1.09
N VAL A 104 -11.84 -17.28 1.32
CA VAL A 104 -13.07 -17.44 2.12
C VAL A 104 -12.83 -17.01 3.57
N ILE A 105 -11.70 -17.42 4.17
CA ILE A 105 -11.33 -17.01 5.54
C ILE A 105 -11.14 -15.49 5.58
N ALA A 106 -10.39 -14.91 4.65
CA ALA A 106 -10.16 -13.47 4.59
C ALA A 106 -11.47 -12.69 4.43
N PHE A 107 -12.36 -13.16 3.55
CA PHE A 107 -13.67 -12.54 3.37
C PHE A 107 -14.53 -12.65 4.64
N ALA A 108 -14.56 -13.78 5.31
CA ALA A 108 -15.28 -13.95 6.57
C ALA A 108 -14.71 -13.02 7.68
N LEU A 109 -13.38 -12.98 7.81
CA LEU A 109 -12.72 -12.09 8.77
C LEU A 109 -12.96 -10.60 8.48
N SER A 110 -13.19 -10.22 7.23
CA SER A 110 -13.44 -8.81 6.85
C SER A 110 -14.70 -8.20 7.50
N PHE A 111 -15.55 -9.02 8.12
CA PHE A 111 -16.72 -8.56 8.89
C PHE A 111 -16.40 -8.22 10.35
N LEU A 112 -15.20 -8.51 10.82
CA LEU A 112 -14.75 -8.12 12.15
C LEU A 112 -14.55 -6.62 12.25
N ASN A 113 -14.54 -6.12 13.50
CA ASN A 113 -14.22 -4.72 13.76
C ASN A 113 -12.81 -4.40 13.24
N ARG A 114 -12.65 -3.23 12.59
CA ARG A 114 -11.38 -2.78 12.01
C ARG A 114 -10.23 -2.76 13.03
N GLN A 115 -10.48 -2.34 14.28
CA GLN A 115 -9.44 -2.33 15.31
C GLN A 115 -8.91 -3.74 15.60
N ILE A 116 -9.80 -4.72 15.63
CA ILE A 116 -9.43 -6.13 15.80
C ILE A 116 -8.61 -6.60 14.60
N LEU A 117 -9.03 -6.28 13.37
CA LEU A 117 -8.30 -6.65 12.17
C LEU A 117 -6.90 -6.03 12.12
N VAL A 118 -6.76 -4.76 12.48
CA VAL A 118 -5.45 -4.08 12.55
C VAL A 118 -4.56 -4.78 13.58
N LEU A 119 -5.08 -5.08 14.77
CA LEU A 119 -4.34 -5.79 15.82
C LEU A 119 -3.92 -7.19 15.35
N LEU A 120 -4.85 -7.96 14.79
CA LEU A 120 -4.57 -9.30 14.28
C LEU A 120 -3.53 -9.26 13.15
N THR A 121 -3.62 -8.30 12.24
CA THR A 121 -2.65 -8.14 11.15
C THR A 121 -1.26 -7.82 11.72
N ALA A 122 -1.16 -6.92 12.70
CA ALA A 122 0.11 -6.61 13.35
C ALA A 122 0.70 -7.84 14.05
N VAL A 123 -0.12 -8.58 14.81
CA VAL A 123 0.27 -9.83 15.47
C VAL A 123 0.72 -10.88 14.43
N GLY A 124 -0.03 -11.05 13.33
CA GLY A 124 0.31 -11.98 12.26
C GLY A 124 1.66 -11.66 11.60
N VAL A 125 1.95 -10.38 11.37
CA VAL A 125 3.25 -9.93 10.85
C VAL A 125 4.36 -10.20 11.86
N ILE A 126 4.17 -9.88 13.15
CA ILE A 126 5.16 -10.14 14.20
C ILE A 126 5.44 -11.64 14.32
N ILE A 127 4.41 -12.48 14.32
CA ILE A 127 4.57 -13.94 14.33
C ILE A 127 5.36 -14.41 13.10
N SER A 128 5.10 -13.85 11.92
CA SER A 128 5.85 -14.17 10.70
C SER A 128 7.33 -13.85 10.85
N PHE A 129 7.68 -12.72 11.46
CA PHE A 129 9.08 -12.35 11.74
C PHE A 129 9.73 -13.27 12.79
N ILE A 130 9.01 -13.64 13.85
CA ILE A 130 9.52 -14.57 14.86
C ILE A 130 9.81 -15.94 14.21
N ILE A 131 8.89 -16.46 13.43
CA ILE A 131 9.06 -17.73 12.72
C ILE A 131 10.24 -17.64 11.75
N ALA A 132 10.39 -16.55 11.01
CA ALA A 132 11.51 -16.33 10.10
C ALA A 132 12.86 -16.35 10.85
N ASN A 133 12.91 -15.78 12.04
CA ASN A 133 14.14 -15.73 12.85
C ASN A 133 14.50 -17.07 13.48
N VAL A 134 13.48 -17.86 13.92
CA VAL A 134 13.70 -19.14 14.62
C VAL A 134 13.99 -20.27 13.62
N MET A 135 13.33 -20.27 12.47
CA MET A 135 13.39 -21.36 11.48
C MET A 135 14.16 -20.97 10.20
N GLY A 136 14.63 -19.75 10.12
CA GLY A 136 15.37 -19.25 8.95
C GLY A 136 16.81 -19.72 8.91
N THR A 137 17.42 -19.65 7.72
CA THR A 137 18.84 -19.91 7.50
C THR A 137 19.70 -18.76 8.04
N SER A 138 20.99 -19.05 8.28
CA SER A 138 21.97 -18.04 8.75
C SER A 138 21.98 -16.80 7.85
N LEU A 139 22.01 -15.64 8.49
CA LEU A 139 22.04 -14.33 7.83
C LEU A 139 23.30 -14.18 6.98
N GLN A 140 23.14 -13.82 5.70
CA GLN A 140 24.27 -13.46 4.84
C GLN A 140 24.97 -12.19 5.38
N ALA A 141 26.29 -12.09 5.14
CA ALA A 141 27.03 -10.88 5.50
C ALA A 141 26.57 -9.67 4.64
N TRP A 142 26.61 -8.49 5.24
CA TRP A 142 26.38 -7.26 4.51
C TRP A 142 27.52 -7.01 3.51
N HIS A 143 27.16 -6.60 2.29
CA HIS A 143 28.10 -6.23 1.26
C HIS A 143 27.78 -4.87 0.66
N VAL A 144 28.75 -4.22 0.08
CA VAL A 144 28.65 -2.94 -0.60
C VAL A 144 28.77 -3.22 -2.11
N THR A 145 27.75 -2.85 -2.86
CA THR A 145 27.74 -2.95 -4.32
C THR A 145 27.13 -1.68 -4.89
N PRO A 146 27.72 -1.07 -5.94
CA PRO A 146 27.18 0.15 -6.53
C PRO A 146 25.71 -0.05 -6.97
N VAL A 147 24.86 0.92 -6.64
CA VAL A 147 23.44 0.87 -7.01
C VAL A 147 23.27 1.04 -8.52
N GLU A 148 22.59 0.11 -9.15
CA GLU A 148 22.20 0.20 -10.55
C GLU A 148 20.94 1.04 -10.75
N SER A 149 20.74 1.56 -11.95
CA SER A 149 19.56 2.35 -12.31
C SER A 149 18.24 1.61 -12.08
N GLY A 150 18.23 0.29 -12.30
CA GLY A 150 17.07 -0.57 -12.04
C GLY A 150 16.73 -0.69 -10.55
N GLU A 151 17.73 -0.68 -9.69
CA GLU A 151 17.54 -0.75 -8.22
C GLU A 151 16.95 0.54 -7.67
N TRP A 152 17.28 1.69 -8.28
CA TRP A 152 16.65 2.96 -7.93
C TRP A 152 15.13 2.91 -8.18
N GLY A 153 14.71 2.37 -9.31
CA GLY A 153 13.28 2.13 -9.60
C GLY A 153 12.63 1.20 -8.57
N LYS A 154 13.31 0.11 -8.20
CA LYS A 154 12.83 -0.84 -7.18
C LYS A 154 12.68 -0.19 -5.81
N ALA A 155 13.66 0.57 -5.34
CA ALA A 155 13.61 1.28 -4.06
C ALA A 155 12.46 2.31 -4.02
N THR A 156 12.26 3.04 -5.13
CA THR A 156 11.13 3.97 -5.29
C THR A 156 9.79 3.24 -5.16
N ILE A 157 9.59 2.14 -5.90
CA ILE A 157 8.36 1.35 -5.85
C ILE A 157 8.12 0.82 -4.43
N LEU A 158 9.15 0.25 -3.79
CA LEU A 158 9.04 -0.28 -2.43
C LEU A 158 8.66 0.81 -1.41
N ALA A 159 9.22 2.02 -1.53
CA ALA A 159 8.86 3.13 -0.65
C ALA A 159 7.40 3.57 -0.85
N LEU A 160 6.93 3.66 -2.09
CA LEU A 160 5.55 4.01 -2.41
C LEU A 160 4.56 2.92 -1.94
N VAL A 161 4.91 1.64 -2.12
CA VAL A 161 4.09 0.52 -1.62
C VAL A 161 4.05 0.50 -0.10
N ALA A 162 5.17 0.69 0.59
CA ALA A 162 5.23 0.76 2.04
C ALA A 162 4.38 1.91 2.61
N SER A 163 4.28 3.03 1.89
CA SER A 163 3.42 4.16 2.28
C SER A 163 1.95 3.99 1.91
N GLY A 164 1.54 2.86 1.33
CA GLY A 164 0.15 2.57 0.96
C GLY A 164 -0.32 3.19 -0.35
N LEU A 165 0.59 3.62 -1.23
CA LEU A 165 0.29 4.16 -2.57
C LEU A 165 -0.69 5.34 -2.59
N GLY A 166 -0.94 6.01 -1.45
CA GLY A 166 -1.94 7.06 -1.35
C GLY A 166 -3.40 6.58 -1.46
N LEU A 167 -3.64 5.28 -1.24
CA LEU A 167 -4.97 4.66 -1.35
C LEU A 167 -5.98 5.12 -0.28
N GLY A 168 -5.56 5.88 0.70
CA GLY A 168 -6.39 6.32 1.81
C GLY A 168 -6.50 5.29 2.95
N ILE A 169 -5.67 4.25 2.95
CA ILE A 169 -5.72 3.15 3.94
C ILE A 169 -5.50 3.67 5.36
N TYR A 170 -4.45 4.45 5.56
CA TYR A 170 -4.09 4.97 6.87
C TYR A 170 -5.01 6.11 7.31
N GLY A 171 -5.37 7.00 6.38
CA GLY A 171 -6.26 8.10 6.63
C GLY A 171 -7.68 7.64 6.97
N GLN A 172 -8.20 6.64 6.26
CA GLN A 172 -9.51 6.06 6.55
C GLN A 172 -9.58 5.47 7.96
N SER A 173 -8.48 4.88 8.43
CA SER A 173 -8.40 4.32 9.78
C SER A 173 -8.45 5.37 10.88
N GLN A 174 -8.16 6.63 10.57
CA GLN A 174 -8.01 7.73 11.52
C GLN A 174 -8.94 8.93 11.24
N ILE A 175 -10.02 8.76 10.46
CA ILE A 175 -10.89 9.89 10.02
C ILE A 175 -11.30 10.77 11.20
N ALA A 176 -11.83 10.20 12.27
CA ALA A 176 -12.30 10.95 13.43
C ALA A 176 -11.16 11.69 14.14
N GLN A 177 -10.03 11.02 14.36
CA GLN A 177 -8.85 11.58 15.01
C GLN A 177 -8.24 12.71 14.18
N VAL A 178 -8.07 12.48 12.87
CA VAL A 178 -7.54 13.48 11.94
C VAL A 178 -8.47 14.67 11.82
N ALA A 179 -9.79 14.46 11.77
CA ALA A 179 -10.77 15.54 11.73
C ALA A 179 -10.74 16.44 12.98
N ALA A 180 -10.52 15.86 14.16
CA ALA A 180 -10.45 16.57 15.42
C ALA A 180 -9.11 17.24 15.71
N SER A 181 -8.01 16.79 15.08
CA SER A 181 -6.66 17.29 15.34
C SER A 181 -6.45 18.71 14.76
N ASP A 182 -5.73 19.58 15.43
CA ASP A 182 -5.35 20.89 14.88
C ASP A 182 -4.26 20.78 13.82
N ARG A 183 -3.34 19.84 14.01
CA ARG A 183 -2.20 19.60 13.11
C ARG A 183 -2.16 18.16 12.65
N VAL A 184 -1.97 17.96 11.35
CA VAL A 184 -1.89 16.59 10.78
C VAL A 184 -0.60 15.86 11.14
N THR A 185 0.45 16.56 11.51
CA THR A 185 1.77 15.99 11.85
C THR A 185 1.68 14.92 12.95
N GLY A 186 0.82 15.14 13.96
CA GLY A 186 0.59 14.17 15.03
C GLY A 186 -0.03 12.85 14.57
N SER A 187 -0.74 12.85 13.44
CA SER A 187 -1.29 11.63 12.82
C SER A 187 -0.34 11.03 11.79
N VAL A 188 0.45 11.85 11.09
CA VAL A 188 1.35 11.42 10.02
C VAL A 188 2.61 10.74 10.57
N LEU A 189 3.29 11.38 11.52
CA LEU A 189 4.60 10.89 11.98
C LEU A 189 4.54 9.48 12.59
N PRO A 190 3.57 9.14 13.48
CA PRO A 190 3.49 7.77 14.01
C PRO A 190 3.27 6.72 12.91
N VAL A 191 2.44 7.01 11.91
CA VAL A 191 2.20 6.12 10.77
C VAL A 191 3.48 5.92 9.98
N TRP A 192 4.13 7.03 9.61
CA TRP A 192 5.36 6.96 8.83
C TRP A 192 6.51 6.27 9.59
N PHE A 193 6.67 6.54 10.89
CA PHE A 193 7.65 5.83 11.70
C PHE A 193 7.36 4.34 11.79
N ALA A 194 6.09 3.93 11.92
CA ALA A 194 5.73 2.52 11.90
C ALA A 194 6.07 1.86 10.55
N GLN A 195 5.83 2.55 9.43
CA GLN A 195 6.22 2.08 8.10
C GLN A 195 7.74 1.97 7.95
N LEU A 196 8.48 2.98 8.40
CA LEU A 196 9.95 2.97 8.37
C LEU A 196 10.51 1.83 9.24
N LEU A 197 9.95 1.63 10.44
CA LEU A 197 10.32 0.53 11.32
C LEU A 197 10.02 -0.83 10.67
N ALA A 198 8.87 -0.98 10.00
CA ALA A 198 8.54 -2.20 9.28
C ALA A 198 9.52 -2.48 8.13
N VAL A 199 9.93 -1.44 7.37
CA VAL A 199 10.95 -1.56 6.32
C VAL A 199 12.29 -1.99 6.89
N VAL A 200 12.74 -1.36 7.98
CA VAL A 200 14.00 -1.71 8.66
C VAL A 200 13.92 -3.14 9.22
N ALA A 201 12.83 -3.49 9.90
CA ALA A 201 12.63 -4.83 10.45
C ALA A 201 12.63 -5.90 9.34
N PHE A 202 11.96 -5.63 8.22
CA PHE A 202 11.96 -6.52 7.06
C PHE A 202 13.38 -6.75 6.54
N GLY A 203 14.16 -5.69 6.37
CA GLY A 203 15.52 -5.78 5.88
C GLY A 203 16.48 -6.53 6.80
N PHE A 204 16.37 -6.27 8.09
CA PHE A 204 17.27 -6.90 9.07
C PHE A 204 16.90 -8.34 9.40
N PHE A 205 15.60 -8.69 9.40
CA PHE A 205 15.13 -9.97 9.91
C PHE A 205 14.50 -10.89 8.86
N ALA A 206 14.03 -10.36 7.73
CA ALA A 206 13.25 -11.16 6.78
C ALA A 206 13.99 -11.47 5.46
N VAL A 207 14.84 -10.58 4.99
CA VAL A 207 15.48 -10.70 3.66
C VAL A 207 16.51 -11.81 3.58
N SER A 208 17.11 -12.18 4.69
CA SER A 208 18.19 -13.17 4.76
C SER A 208 17.73 -14.57 5.15
N SER A 209 16.56 -14.69 5.72
CA SER A 209 15.94 -15.96 6.03
C SER A 209 14.82 -16.22 5.04
N ALA A 210 14.82 -17.38 4.39
CA ALA A 210 13.64 -17.83 3.70
C ALA A 210 12.51 -17.84 4.72
N ILE A 211 11.65 -16.80 4.70
CA ILE A 211 10.50 -16.73 5.61
C ILE A 211 9.72 -18.02 5.42
N PRO A 212 9.52 -18.84 6.46
CA PRO A 212 8.69 -20.01 6.33
C PRO A 212 7.33 -19.57 5.83
N ALA A 213 6.99 -20.01 4.66
CA ALA A 213 5.89 -19.44 3.86
C ALA A 213 4.52 -19.57 4.57
N TYR A 214 4.35 -20.54 5.50
CA TYR A 214 3.13 -20.67 6.29
C TYR A 214 2.92 -19.52 7.30
N GLY A 215 3.97 -18.94 7.88
CA GLY A 215 3.86 -17.75 8.72
C GLY A 215 3.40 -16.54 7.89
N ALA A 216 3.97 -16.37 6.71
CA ALA A 216 3.58 -15.32 5.76
C ALA A 216 2.12 -15.51 5.27
N LEU A 217 1.63 -16.74 5.13
CA LEU A 217 0.26 -17.01 4.71
C LEU A 217 -0.78 -16.50 5.73
N VAL A 218 -0.54 -16.68 7.02
CA VAL A 218 -1.41 -16.11 8.07
C VAL A 218 -1.45 -14.59 7.98
N ALA A 219 -0.30 -13.94 7.88
CA ALA A 219 -0.22 -12.50 7.71
C ALA A 219 -0.92 -12.02 6.42
N ALA A 220 -0.81 -12.77 5.32
CA ALA A 220 -1.48 -12.48 4.06
C ALA A 220 -3.00 -12.55 4.16
N ILE A 221 -3.54 -13.59 4.83
CA ILE A 221 -4.99 -13.72 5.07
C ILE A 221 -5.52 -12.54 5.89
N LEU A 222 -4.82 -12.17 6.96
CA LEU A 222 -5.23 -11.06 7.83
C LEU A 222 -5.13 -9.71 7.11
N SER A 223 -4.07 -9.49 6.33
CA SER A 223 -3.91 -8.28 5.51
C SER A 223 -5.00 -8.19 4.42
N ALA A 224 -5.32 -9.31 3.77
CA ALA A 224 -6.40 -9.37 2.79
C ALA A 224 -7.76 -9.04 3.45
N ALA A 225 -8.05 -9.60 4.63
CA ALA A 225 -9.26 -9.30 5.39
C ALA A 225 -9.36 -7.80 5.73
N LEU A 226 -8.26 -7.17 6.14
CA LEU A 226 -8.22 -5.74 6.42
C LEU A 226 -8.52 -4.91 5.17
N LEU A 227 -7.88 -5.22 4.03
CA LEU A 227 -8.11 -4.51 2.76
C LEU A 227 -9.56 -4.65 2.28
N LEU A 228 -10.14 -5.85 2.40
CA LEU A 228 -11.55 -6.09 2.08
C LEU A 228 -12.48 -5.28 2.99
N SER A 229 -12.20 -5.22 4.30
CA SER A 229 -12.96 -4.43 5.26
C SER A 229 -12.94 -2.95 4.93
N LEU A 230 -11.77 -2.41 4.54
CA LEU A 230 -11.62 -1.00 4.14
C LEU A 230 -12.40 -0.69 2.85
N ALA A 231 -12.31 -1.55 1.84
CA ALA A 231 -13.05 -1.38 0.59
C ALA A 231 -14.58 -1.46 0.82
N LYS A 232 -15.04 -2.41 1.63
CA LYS A 232 -16.45 -2.55 2.03
C LYS A 232 -16.96 -1.30 2.73
N GLU A 233 -16.19 -0.73 3.66
CA GLU A 233 -16.55 0.50 4.35
C GLU A 233 -16.72 1.68 3.36
N GLN A 234 -15.83 1.82 2.37
CA GLN A 234 -15.95 2.86 1.34
C GLN A 234 -17.22 2.71 0.50
N PHE A 235 -17.56 1.48 0.11
CA PHE A 235 -18.81 1.20 -0.61
C PHE A 235 -20.05 1.50 0.24
N THR A 236 -20.01 1.14 1.53
CA THR A 236 -21.10 1.41 2.48
C THR A 236 -21.30 2.91 2.69
N GLN A 237 -20.22 3.68 2.85
CA GLN A 237 -20.26 5.14 2.94
C GLN A 237 -20.80 5.81 1.66
N ARG A 238 -20.70 5.13 0.51
CA ARG A 238 -21.26 5.56 -0.77
C ARG A 238 -22.70 5.08 -0.99
N SER A 239 -23.28 4.37 -0.01
CA SER A 239 -24.64 3.81 -0.10
C SER A 239 -24.83 2.85 -1.27
N ILE A 240 -23.80 2.06 -1.62
CA ILE A 240 -23.90 1.02 -2.65
C ILE A 240 -24.67 -0.16 -2.06
N ALA A 241 -25.55 -0.78 -2.83
CA ALA A 241 -26.33 -1.94 -2.40
C ALA A 241 -25.40 -3.12 -2.01
N LEU A 242 -25.70 -3.79 -0.91
CA LEU A 242 -24.90 -4.89 -0.37
C LEU A 242 -24.56 -6.00 -1.39
N PRO A 243 -25.49 -6.46 -2.25
CA PRO A 243 -25.15 -7.47 -3.26
C PRO A 243 -24.06 -7.01 -4.21
N ILE A 244 -24.11 -5.73 -4.64
CA ILE A 244 -23.11 -5.15 -5.54
C ILE A 244 -21.76 -5.06 -4.86
N GLN A 245 -21.74 -4.65 -3.57
CA GLN A 245 -20.49 -4.64 -2.79
C GLN A 245 -19.84 -6.03 -2.78
N PHE A 246 -20.60 -7.06 -2.44
CA PHE A 246 -20.09 -8.43 -2.37
C PHE A 246 -19.61 -8.96 -3.72
N ILE A 247 -20.36 -8.70 -4.80
CA ILE A 247 -19.93 -9.09 -6.14
C ILE A 247 -18.60 -8.45 -6.50
N VAL A 248 -18.46 -7.15 -6.32
CA VAL A 248 -17.21 -6.44 -6.65
C VAL A 248 -16.04 -6.93 -5.80
N LEU A 249 -16.24 -7.08 -4.49
CA LEU A 249 -15.19 -7.58 -3.58
C LEU A 249 -14.76 -9.00 -3.93
N LEU A 250 -15.72 -9.90 -4.14
CA LEU A 250 -15.44 -11.30 -4.44
C LEU A 250 -14.84 -11.50 -5.82
N VAL A 251 -15.35 -10.81 -6.85
CA VAL A 251 -14.78 -10.90 -8.21
C VAL A 251 -13.34 -10.41 -8.22
N ALA A 252 -13.05 -9.25 -7.63
CA ALA A 252 -11.71 -8.70 -7.60
C ALA A 252 -10.73 -9.55 -6.78
N LEU A 253 -11.20 -10.21 -5.72
CA LEU A 253 -10.43 -11.13 -4.91
C LEU A 253 -10.18 -12.46 -5.65
N LEU A 254 -11.25 -13.12 -6.12
CA LEU A 254 -11.21 -14.50 -6.60
C LEU A 254 -10.67 -14.67 -8.01
N ILE A 255 -10.61 -13.60 -8.81
CA ILE A 255 -10.05 -13.65 -10.16
C ILE A 255 -8.58 -14.13 -10.17
N TRP A 256 -7.87 -13.96 -9.08
CA TRP A 256 -6.52 -14.48 -8.87
C TRP A 256 -6.45 -16.01 -8.75
N GLY A 257 -7.58 -16.66 -8.48
CA GLY A 257 -7.67 -18.13 -8.44
C GLY A 257 -7.42 -18.83 -9.77
N ILE A 258 -7.21 -18.06 -10.85
CA ILE A 258 -6.83 -18.56 -12.19
C ILE A 258 -5.32 -18.39 -12.33
N PRO A 259 -4.49 -19.42 -12.09
CA PRO A 259 -3.02 -19.31 -12.01
C PRO A 259 -2.38 -18.75 -13.30
N GLN A 260 -2.97 -19.05 -14.45
CA GLN A 260 -2.48 -18.62 -15.76
C GLN A 260 -2.48 -17.08 -15.94
N LEU A 261 -3.39 -16.40 -15.21
CA LEU A 261 -3.50 -14.93 -15.27
C LEU A 261 -2.53 -14.21 -14.33
N ALA A 262 -1.85 -14.91 -13.43
CA ALA A 262 -0.93 -14.30 -12.46
C ALA A 262 0.20 -13.53 -13.14
N ASN A 263 0.71 -14.01 -14.27
CA ASN A 263 1.75 -13.35 -15.06
C ASN A 263 1.30 -12.00 -15.63
N ILE A 264 -0.01 -11.82 -15.86
CA ILE A 264 -0.60 -10.57 -16.32
C ILE A 264 -1.00 -9.70 -15.12
N PHE A 265 -1.55 -10.31 -14.08
CA PHE A 265 -2.07 -9.58 -12.93
C PHE A 265 -0.98 -8.99 -12.03
N ASN A 266 0.17 -9.65 -11.89
CA ASN A 266 1.29 -9.09 -11.14
C ASN A 266 1.81 -7.77 -11.72
N PRO A 267 2.14 -7.67 -13.03
CA PRO A 267 2.45 -6.39 -13.65
C PRO A 267 1.31 -5.37 -13.58
N LEU A 268 0.08 -5.81 -13.84
CA LEU A 268 -1.10 -4.94 -13.77
C LEU A 268 -1.28 -4.32 -12.38
N LEU A 269 -1.11 -5.12 -11.31
CA LEU A 269 -1.21 -4.65 -9.93
C LEU A 269 -0.20 -3.54 -9.64
N MET A 270 1.05 -3.70 -10.09
CA MET A 270 2.09 -2.68 -9.89
C MET A 270 1.79 -1.40 -10.68
N ILE A 271 1.48 -1.53 -11.97
CA ILE A 271 1.17 -0.39 -12.83
C ILE A 271 -0.07 0.34 -12.31
N TRP A 272 -1.13 -0.39 -11.97
CA TRP A 272 -2.36 0.20 -11.45
C TRP A 272 -2.13 0.98 -10.14
N GLY A 273 -1.41 0.38 -9.18
CA GLY A 273 -1.06 1.06 -7.93
C GLY A 273 -0.25 2.35 -8.16
N LEU A 274 0.77 2.31 -9.01
CA LEU A 274 1.57 3.48 -9.36
C LEU A 274 0.77 4.56 -10.09
N VAL A 275 -0.13 4.16 -11.00
CA VAL A 275 -1.02 5.10 -11.71
C VAL A 275 -1.97 5.79 -10.73
N ILE A 276 -2.56 5.07 -9.78
CA ILE A 276 -3.40 5.69 -8.74
C ILE A 276 -2.58 6.71 -7.94
N CYS A 277 -1.38 6.33 -7.50
CA CYS A 277 -0.49 7.20 -6.76
C CYS A 277 -0.15 8.48 -7.56
N LEU A 278 0.12 8.33 -8.85
CA LEU A 278 0.36 9.45 -9.77
C LEU A 278 -0.86 10.38 -9.87
N ILE A 279 -2.05 9.82 -10.06
CA ILE A 279 -3.29 10.61 -10.16
C ILE A 279 -3.54 11.40 -8.88
N TYR A 280 -3.36 10.78 -7.70
CA TYR A 280 -3.51 11.47 -6.42
C TYR A 280 -2.47 12.59 -6.24
N SER A 281 -1.20 12.34 -6.60
CA SER A 281 -0.15 13.35 -6.49
C SER A 281 -0.40 14.56 -7.42
N ILE A 282 -0.86 14.32 -8.64
CA ILE A 282 -1.25 15.38 -9.58
C ILE A 282 -2.48 16.12 -9.06
N PHE A 283 -3.52 15.40 -8.61
CA PHE A 283 -4.74 16.02 -8.10
C PHE A 283 -4.44 16.97 -6.92
N VAL A 284 -3.68 16.49 -5.93
CA VAL A 284 -3.34 17.29 -4.74
C VAL A 284 -2.34 18.39 -5.07
N GLY A 285 -1.34 18.09 -5.89
CA GLY A 285 -0.28 19.06 -6.20
C GLY A 285 -0.69 20.17 -7.14
N TRP A 286 -1.57 19.89 -8.10
CA TRP A 286 -1.85 20.83 -9.21
C TRP A 286 -3.30 21.27 -9.30
N ILE A 287 -4.25 20.45 -8.91
CA ILE A 287 -5.69 20.71 -9.07
C ILE A 287 -6.28 21.35 -7.82
N MET A 288 -5.92 20.85 -6.63
CA MET A 288 -6.41 21.44 -5.38
C MET A 288 -5.86 22.84 -5.13
N LYS A 289 -6.71 23.72 -4.58
CA LYS A 289 -6.33 25.09 -4.21
C LYS A 289 -5.31 25.06 -3.06
N ILE A 290 -4.19 25.77 -3.25
CA ILE A 290 -3.06 25.85 -2.30
C ILE A 290 -3.52 26.29 -0.91
N SER A 291 -4.42 27.28 -0.84
CA SER A 291 -4.95 27.80 0.42
C SER A 291 -5.70 26.75 1.24
N HIS A 292 -6.39 25.83 0.57
CA HIS A 292 -7.13 24.73 1.23
C HIS A 292 -6.18 23.71 1.82
N LEU A 293 -5.13 23.35 1.09
CA LEU A 293 -4.11 22.41 1.55
C LEU A 293 -3.29 22.98 2.70
N ARG A 294 -2.92 24.27 2.64
CA ARG A 294 -2.19 24.95 3.71
C ARG A 294 -2.98 24.93 5.03
N LYS A 295 -4.29 25.23 4.98
CA LYS A 295 -5.17 25.16 6.14
C LYS A 295 -5.36 23.72 6.66
N ALA A 296 -5.46 22.74 5.76
CA ALA A 296 -5.65 21.34 6.16
C ALA A 296 -4.41 20.78 6.88
N LEU A 297 -3.22 21.04 6.35
CA LEU A 297 -1.96 20.54 6.90
C LEU A 297 -1.54 21.25 8.18
N ASN A 298 -1.75 22.56 8.26
CA ASN A 298 -1.43 23.42 9.39
C ASN A 298 -0.03 23.16 9.98
N PHE A 299 1.00 23.18 9.10
CA PHE A 299 2.39 23.02 9.53
C PHE A 299 2.80 24.17 10.47
N SER A 300 3.67 23.84 11.42
CA SER A 300 4.23 24.83 12.37
C SER A 300 5.12 25.89 11.70
N ASN A 301 5.68 25.57 10.53
CA ASN A 301 6.58 26.44 9.78
C ASN A 301 6.21 26.41 8.28
N GLU A 302 6.23 27.56 7.64
CA GLU A 302 5.96 27.73 6.23
C GLU A 302 6.99 27.02 5.33
N MET A 303 8.23 26.91 5.78
CA MET A 303 9.28 26.17 5.09
C MET A 303 8.90 24.70 4.89
N PHE A 304 8.39 24.02 5.92
CA PHE A 304 7.94 22.63 5.81
C PHE A 304 6.79 22.47 4.81
N TYR A 305 5.85 23.42 4.80
CA TYR A 305 4.79 23.42 3.80
C TYR A 305 5.34 23.56 2.38
N ASN A 306 6.31 24.45 2.15
CA ASN A 306 6.91 24.66 0.84
C ASN A 306 7.70 23.43 0.37
N ILE A 307 8.47 22.80 1.26
CA ILE A 307 9.18 21.53 0.97
C ILE A 307 8.19 20.45 0.58
N TRP A 308 7.14 20.23 1.38
CA TRP A 308 6.10 19.26 1.09
C TRP A 308 5.40 19.55 -0.25
N ARG A 309 5.10 20.80 -0.52
CA ARG A 309 4.47 21.22 -1.78
C ARG A 309 5.35 20.91 -2.99
N ILE A 310 6.66 21.15 -2.91
CA ILE A 310 7.61 20.78 -3.96
C ILE A 310 7.65 19.26 -4.12
N ALA A 311 7.72 18.53 -3.02
CA ALA A 311 7.73 17.07 -3.03
C ALA A 311 6.50 16.50 -3.74
N VAL A 312 5.30 16.96 -3.40
CA VAL A 312 4.04 16.45 -3.99
C VAL A 312 3.85 16.91 -5.44
N ARG A 313 4.28 18.11 -5.80
CA ARG A 313 4.10 18.65 -7.15
C ARG A 313 5.10 18.15 -8.17
N ILE A 314 6.34 17.94 -7.75
CA ILE A 314 7.46 17.69 -8.68
C ILE A 314 8.08 16.33 -8.37
N VAL A 315 8.56 16.12 -7.15
CA VAL A 315 9.37 14.94 -6.83
C VAL A 315 8.54 13.65 -6.94
N LEU A 316 7.36 13.60 -6.34
CA LEU A 316 6.49 12.42 -6.40
C LEU A 316 6.07 12.07 -7.83
N PRO A 317 5.45 12.96 -8.63
CA PRO A 317 5.05 12.62 -9.98
C PRO A 317 6.22 12.18 -10.85
N LEU A 318 7.35 12.88 -10.77
CA LEU A 318 8.54 12.54 -11.55
C LEU A 318 9.10 11.17 -11.16
N SER A 319 9.24 10.90 -9.86
CA SER A 319 9.73 9.61 -9.36
C SER A 319 8.79 8.46 -9.73
N ILE A 320 7.47 8.68 -9.68
CA ILE A 320 6.49 7.66 -10.08
C ILE A 320 6.58 7.37 -11.58
N VAL A 321 6.68 8.40 -12.41
CA VAL A 321 6.84 8.22 -13.87
C VAL A 321 8.13 7.48 -14.19
N MET A 322 9.24 7.85 -13.57
CA MET A 322 10.52 7.15 -13.75
C MET A 322 10.43 5.68 -13.28
N ALA A 323 9.77 5.43 -12.16
CA ALA A 323 9.55 4.07 -11.66
C ALA A 323 8.66 3.24 -12.61
N LEU A 324 7.61 3.85 -13.19
CA LEU A 324 6.78 3.21 -14.21
C LEU A 324 7.58 2.85 -15.45
N VAL A 325 8.37 3.78 -15.96
CA VAL A 325 9.23 3.54 -17.13
C VAL A 325 10.24 2.43 -16.86
N ALA A 326 10.91 2.48 -15.70
CA ALA A 326 11.87 1.46 -15.30
C ALA A 326 11.20 0.07 -15.15
N TYR A 327 10.00 0.04 -14.56
CA TYR A 327 9.26 -1.21 -14.38
C TYR A 327 8.78 -1.80 -15.71
N ILE A 328 8.19 -0.98 -16.59
CA ILE A 328 7.75 -1.42 -17.93
C ILE A 328 8.94 -1.88 -18.76
N GLY A 329 10.06 -1.17 -18.70
CA GLY A 329 11.29 -1.57 -19.39
C GLY A 329 11.87 -2.92 -18.93
N GLN A 330 11.53 -3.39 -17.73
CA GLN A 330 11.90 -4.73 -17.25
C GLN A 330 10.93 -5.83 -17.71
N LEU A 331 9.75 -5.47 -18.22
CA LEU A 331 8.73 -6.42 -18.70
C LEU A 331 8.89 -6.73 -20.20
N ILE A 332 9.60 -5.88 -20.95
CA ILE A 332 9.89 -6.01 -22.39
C ILE A 332 11.25 -6.66 -22.57
#